data_622a5595d10474776ba6ddf61d69faa7
#
_entry.id   622a5595d10474776ba6ddf61d69faa7
#
_cell.length_a   1.000
_cell.length_b   1.000
_cell.length_c   1.000
_cell.angle_alpha   90.00
_cell.angle_beta   90.00
_cell.angle_gamma   90.00
#
_symmetry.space_group_name_H-M   'P 1'
#
loop_
_entity.id
_entity.type
_entity.pdbx_description
1 polymer ?
#
loop_
_entity_poly.entity_id
_entity_poly.type
_entity_poly.pdbx_seq_one_letter_code
_entity_poly.pdbx_strand_id
1 'polypeptide(L)'
;MLDAAAKKLVPYHGNPDLEEAILTQWQELFRTGLLAWGYNLSNPNPPFFHLTDVGRRALANATRDPSNPDGYMRHLDARAKIGAVARSYLVESLDCYAAGLFKASAVMVGAAAEAVILDVRLFVQTKYEELGRSDLPSDLNSWKIRTVTSALTRIFNNGIDRKKNAALRERYEAYWSGFATQIRTTRNEAGHPTTIEPVTPDAVHASLLIFPELAGLAWALCEWIADGMS
;
A
#
# COMPACT_ATOMS: atom_id res chain seq x y z
N MET A 1 -2.50 4.96 32.26
CA MET A 1 -2.49 5.13 30.79
C MET A 1 -2.89 3.85 30.08
N LEU A 2 -2.27 2.68 30.36
CA LEU A 2 -2.68 1.38 29.79
C LEU A 2 -4.14 1.02 30.16
N ASP A 3 -4.56 1.25 31.40
CA ASP A 3 -5.94 1.04 31.86
C ASP A 3 -6.95 1.96 31.11
N ALA A 4 -6.56 3.18 30.79
CA ALA A 4 -7.40 4.12 30.03
C ALA A 4 -7.49 3.74 28.53
N ALA A 5 -6.45 3.17 27.96
CA ALA A 5 -6.46 2.66 26.59
C ALA A 5 -7.27 1.36 26.49
N ALA A 6 -7.10 0.45 27.44
CA ALA A 6 -7.86 -0.80 27.53
C ALA A 6 -9.36 -0.57 27.70
N LYS A 7 -9.77 0.42 28.51
CA LYS A 7 -11.19 0.79 28.69
C LYS A 7 -11.87 1.34 27.43
N LYS A 8 -11.11 1.82 26.44
CA LYS A 8 -11.63 2.31 25.16
C LYS A 8 -11.81 1.21 24.11
N LEU A 9 -11.09 0.11 24.23
CA LEU A 9 -10.99 -0.92 23.18
C LEU A 9 -12.01 -2.06 23.31
N VAL A 10 -12.47 -2.41 24.52
CA VAL A 10 -13.51 -3.47 24.74
C VAL A 10 -14.09 -3.29 26.16
N PRO A 11 -15.30 -3.79 26.48
CA PRO A 11 -15.75 -3.99 27.87
C PRO A 11 -14.80 -5.01 28.55
N TYR A 12 -13.83 -4.49 29.25
CA TYR A 12 -12.53 -5.09 29.60
C TYR A 12 -12.53 -5.95 30.88
N HIS A 13 -13.64 -6.20 31.49
CA HIS A 13 -13.60 -6.96 32.75
C HIS A 13 -13.29 -8.44 32.49
N GLY A 14 -12.01 -8.78 32.64
CA GLY A 14 -11.56 -10.15 32.87
C GLY A 14 -11.24 -10.99 31.63
N ASN A 15 -10.57 -10.39 30.61
CA ASN A 15 -9.97 -11.20 29.55
C ASN A 15 -8.42 -11.28 29.75
N PRO A 16 -7.92 -12.34 30.42
CA PRO A 16 -6.49 -12.49 30.70
C PRO A 16 -5.62 -12.52 29.45
N ASP A 17 -6.10 -13.10 28.35
CA ASP A 17 -5.35 -13.22 27.09
C ASP A 17 -5.12 -11.83 26.45
N LEU A 18 -6.12 -10.94 26.54
CA LEU A 18 -5.99 -9.58 26.07
C LEU A 18 -5.05 -8.75 26.94
N GLU A 19 -5.08 -8.96 28.26
CA GLU A 19 -4.15 -8.31 29.19
C GLU A 19 -2.70 -8.72 28.90
N GLU A 20 -2.45 -10.01 28.71
CA GLU A 20 -1.15 -10.54 28.35
C GLU A 20 -0.65 -9.99 27.00
N ALA A 21 -1.52 -9.96 25.99
CA ALA A 21 -1.19 -9.39 24.68
C ALA A 21 -0.82 -7.90 24.78
N ILE A 22 -1.58 -7.10 25.53
CA ILE A 22 -1.28 -5.67 25.75
C ILE A 22 0.06 -5.51 26.50
N LEU A 23 0.29 -6.30 27.53
CA LEU A 23 1.55 -6.25 28.30
C LEU A 23 2.73 -6.67 27.43
N THR A 24 2.56 -7.69 26.60
CA THR A 24 3.59 -8.16 25.67
C THR A 24 3.96 -7.03 24.68
N GLN A 25 2.99 -6.41 24.05
CA GLN A 25 3.24 -5.28 23.15
C GLN A 25 3.87 -4.09 23.87
N TRP A 26 3.45 -3.81 25.08
CA TRP A 26 4.06 -2.77 25.92
C TRP A 26 5.54 -3.05 26.21
N GLN A 27 5.88 -4.29 26.57
CA GLN A 27 7.27 -4.71 26.81
C GLN A 27 8.12 -4.62 25.53
N GLU A 28 7.56 -4.99 24.38
CA GLU A 28 8.23 -4.90 23.09
C GLU A 28 8.65 -3.45 22.74
N LEU A 29 7.84 -2.44 23.07
CA LEU A 29 8.20 -1.03 22.83
C LEU A 29 9.47 -0.64 23.60
N PHE A 30 9.69 -1.19 24.80
CA PHE A 30 10.93 -0.98 25.56
C PHE A 30 12.07 -1.83 25.04
N ARG A 31 11.82 -3.11 24.76
CA ARG A 31 12.82 -4.05 24.26
C ARG A 31 13.41 -3.58 22.91
N THR A 32 12.58 -3.02 22.05
CA THR A 32 13.01 -2.48 20.74
C THR A 32 13.62 -1.08 20.85
N GLY A 33 13.67 -0.50 22.05
CA GLY A 33 14.23 0.82 22.29
C GLY A 33 13.39 1.99 21.75
N LEU A 34 12.11 1.77 21.43
CA LEU A 34 11.18 2.84 21.05
C LEU A 34 10.79 3.68 22.26
N LEU A 35 10.63 3.04 23.40
CA LEU A 35 10.42 3.67 24.72
C LEU A 35 11.58 3.40 25.65
N ALA A 36 11.82 4.30 26.59
CA ALA A 36 12.72 4.11 27.71
C ALA A 36 12.08 4.59 29.02
N TRP A 37 12.44 3.95 30.11
CA TRP A 37 11.98 4.37 31.43
C TRP A 37 12.56 5.75 31.79
N GLY A 38 11.79 6.47 32.60
CA GLY A 38 12.11 7.82 33.02
C GLY A 38 11.49 8.88 32.07
N TYR A 39 11.14 10.02 32.64
CA TYR A 39 10.59 11.14 31.90
C TYR A 39 11.59 12.32 31.84
N ASN A 40 12.26 12.59 32.93
CA ASN A 40 13.30 13.60 33.09
C ASN A 40 14.21 13.22 34.28
N LEU A 41 15.22 14.03 34.56
CA LEU A 41 16.17 13.79 35.65
C LEU A 41 15.52 13.80 37.04
N SER A 42 14.36 14.41 37.21
CA SER A 42 13.59 14.39 38.48
C SER A 42 12.68 13.17 38.59
N ASN A 43 12.37 12.51 37.47
CA ASN A 43 11.52 11.33 37.39
C ASN A 43 12.20 10.25 36.52
N PRO A 44 13.36 9.69 36.99
CA PRO A 44 14.17 8.82 36.14
C PRO A 44 13.69 7.36 36.09
N ASN A 45 12.71 6.98 36.92
CA ASN A 45 12.30 5.59 37.14
C ASN A 45 10.83 5.35 36.73
N PRO A 46 10.41 4.06 36.61
CA PRO A 46 8.99 3.71 36.49
C PRO A 46 8.14 4.37 37.59
N PRO A 47 6.87 4.75 37.28
CA PRO A 47 6.10 4.43 36.09
C PRO A 47 6.27 5.45 34.93
N PHE A 48 7.24 6.33 35.03
CA PHE A 48 7.49 7.33 33.99
C PHE A 48 8.27 6.71 32.83
N PHE A 49 7.96 7.14 31.61
CA PHE A 49 8.64 6.74 30.39
C PHE A 49 8.64 7.89 29.38
N HIS A 50 9.49 7.79 28.38
CA HIS A 50 9.57 8.73 27.26
C HIS A 50 9.84 8.01 25.94
N LEU A 51 9.49 8.66 24.82
CA LEU A 51 9.94 8.27 23.50
C LEU A 51 11.44 8.54 23.36
N THR A 52 12.18 7.51 22.99
CA THR A 52 13.60 7.66 22.64
C THR A 52 13.78 8.39 21.32
N ASP A 53 15.03 8.72 20.95
CA ASP A 53 15.30 9.22 19.59
C ASP A 53 14.99 8.19 18.51
N VAL A 54 15.16 6.89 18.80
CA VAL A 54 14.73 5.81 17.91
C VAL A 54 13.22 5.82 17.74
N GLY A 55 12.47 5.90 18.85
CA GLY A 55 11.01 6.00 18.83
C GLY A 55 10.50 7.23 18.09
N ARG A 56 11.10 8.39 18.31
CA ARG A 56 10.76 9.63 17.58
C ARG A 56 11.00 9.49 16.09
N ARG A 57 12.14 8.90 15.69
CA ARG A 57 12.44 8.64 14.28
C ARG A 57 11.48 7.63 13.67
N ALA A 58 11.15 6.56 14.38
CA ALA A 58 10.19 5.58 13.91
C ALA A 58 8.80 6.18 13.67
N LEU A 59 8.34 7.09 14.55
CA LEU A 59 7.08 7.82 14.37
C LEU A 59 7.15 8.89 13.28
N ALA A 60 8.31 9.53 13.11
CA ALA A 60 8.48 10.60 12.13
C ALA A 60 8.78 10.07 10.72
N ASN A 61 9.41 8.90 10.62
CA ASN A 61 9.84 8.38 9.34
C ASN A 61 8.68 7.71 8.59
N ALA A 62 8.54 8.09 7.33
CA ALA A 62 7.83 7.30 6.36
C ALA A 62 8.53 5.93 6.23
N THR A 63 7.78 4.85 6.31
CA THR A 63 8.32 3.48 6.24
C THR A 63 7.54 2.67 5.22
N ARG A 64 8.21 1.70 4.59
CA ARG A 64 7.54 0.71 3.72
C ARG A 64 6.96 -0.47 4.50
N ASP A 65 7.12 -0.49 5.81
CA ASP A 65 6.62 -1.56 6.67
C ASP A 65 5.09 -1.52 6.76
N PRO A 66 4.37 -2.53 6.25
CA PRO A 66 2.91 -2.60 6.33
C PRO A 66 2.37 -2.72 7.76
N SER A 67 3.21 -3.13 8.71
CA SER A 67 2.84 -3.19 10.14
C SER A 67 2.71 -1.81 10.78
N ASN A 68 3.15 -0.76 10.06
CA ASN A 68 2.95 0.64 10.45
C ASN A 68 2.13 1.38 9.38
N PRO A 69 0.79 1.28 9.40
CA PRO A 69 -0.09 1.86 8.39
C PRO A 69 0.14 3.35 8.14
N ASP A 70 0.28 4.15 9.20
CA ASP A 70 0.51 5.60 9.09
C ASP A 70 1.86 5.91 8.43
N GLY A 71 2.91 5.20 8.81
CA GLY A 71 4.24 5.34 8.22
C GLY A 71 4.25 4.93 6.75
N TYR A 72 3.56 3.84 6.43
CA TYR A 72 3.41 3.34 5.07
C TYR A 72 2.67 4.34 4.18
N MET A 73 1.54 4.89 4.65
CA MET A 73 0.77 5.88 3.90
C MET A 73 1.57 7.17 3.67
N ARG A 74 2.35 7.65 4.67
CA ARG A 74 3.27 8.78 4.46
C ARG A 74 4.35 8.48 3.42
N HIS A 75 4.89 7.25 3.42
CA HIS A 75 5.86 6.83 2.42
C HIS A 75 5.27 6.83 1.00
N LEU A 76 4.05 6.34 0.86
CA LEU A 76 3.32 6.36 -0.41
C LEU A 76 3.04 7.79 -0.88
N ASP A 77 2.49 8.64 0.00
CA ASP A 77 2.12 10.03 -0.32
C ASP A 77 3.32 10.90 -0.74
N ALA A 78 4.52 10.55 -0.27
CA ALA A 78 5.76 11.20 -0.70
C ALA A 78 6.21 10.80 -2.12
N ARG A 79 5.62 9.75 -2.72
CA ARG A 79 6.07 9.16 -4.00
C ARG A 79 5.04 9.15 -5.09
N ALA A 80 3.77 9.08 -4.73
CA ALA A 80 2.68 8.95 -5.69
C ALA A 80 1.40 9.56 -5.15
N LYS A 81 0.58 10.06 -6.08
CA LYS A 81 -0.83 10.34 -5.81
C LYS A 81 -1.65 9.18 -6.34
N ILE A 82 -2.51 8.64 -5.51
CA ILE A 82 -3.47 7.60 -5.90
C ILE A 82 -4.90 8.12 -5.70
N GLY A 83 -5.83 7.63 -6.50
CA GLY A 83 -7.25 7.98 -6.40
C GLY A 83 -7.85 7.57 -5.06
N ALA A 84 -8.96 8.23 -4.69
CA ALA A 84 -9.64 8.00 -3.42
C ALA A 84 -10.09 6.54 -3.24
N VAL A 85 -10.51 5.88 -4.33
CA VAL A 85 -10.92 4.48 -4.33
C VAL A 85 -9.73 3.57 -4.00
N ALA A 86 -8.61 3.73 -4.70
CA ALA A 86 -7.39 2.96 -4.45
C ALA A 86 -6.90 3.15 -3.01
N ARG A 87 -6.94 4.39 -2.52
CA ARG A 87 -6.55 4.75 -1.15
C ARG A 87 -7.42 4.07 -0.10
N SER A 88 -8.74 4.05 -0.29
CA SER A 88 -9.67 3.39 0.65
C SER A 88 -9.35 1.90 0.79
N TYR A 89 -9.22 1.19 -0.33
CA TYR A 89 -8.86 -0.23 -0.30
C TYR A 89 -7.48 -0.50 0.31
N LEU A 90 -6.51 0.38 0.06
CA LEU A 90 -5.17 0.21 0.61
C LEU A 90 -5.14 0.40 2.12
N VAL A 91 -5.82 1.41 2.66
CA VAL A 91 -5.93 1.62 4.11
C VAL A 91 -6.56 0.39 4.76
N GLU A 92 -7.67 -0.10 4.23
CA GLU A 92 -8.32 -1.31 4.74
C GLU A 92 -7.41 -2.55 4.64
N SER A 93 -6.59 -2.65 3.56
CA SER A 93 -5.59 -3.71 3.44
C SER A 93 -4.55 -3.67 4.56
N LEU A 94 -4.04 -2.48 4.88
CA LEU A 94 -3.05 -2.29 5.94
C LEU A 94 -3.64 -2.60 7.32
N ASP A 95 -4.88 -2.20 7.58
CA ASP A 95 -5.59 -2.50 8.83
C ASP A 95 -5.81 -4.01 8.97
N CYS A 96 -6.23 -4.69 7.90
CA CYS A 96 -6.34 -6.15 7.87
C CYS A 96 -4.99 -6.84 8.09
N TYR A 97 -3.91 -6.32 7.49
CA TYR A 97 -2.57 -6.86 7.68
C TYR A 97 -2.13 -6.74 9.13
N ALA A 98 -2.28 -5.57 9.73
CA ALA A 98 -1.95 -5.33 11.14
C ALA A 98 -2.77 -6.19 12.10
N ALA A 99 -4.00 -6.54 11.73
CA ALA A 99 -4.89 -7.44 12.49
C ALA A 99 -4.63 -8.94 12.22
N GLY A 100 -3.66 -9.31 11.37
CA GLY A 100 -3.38 -10.70 11.01
C GLY A 100 -4.39 -11.33 10.05
N LEU A 101 -5.27 -10.54 9.44
CA LEU A 101 -6.33 -10.98 8.51
C LEU A 101 -5.77 -11.03 7.07
N PHE A 102 -4.78 -11.89 6.82
CA PHE A 102 -3.99 -11.89 5.59
C PHE A 102 -4.79 -12.13 4.31
N LYS A 103 -5.81 -12.99 4.32
CA LYS A 103 -6.69 -13.18 3.15
C LYS A 103 -7.45 -11.90 2.78
N ALA A 104 -8.01 -11.21 3.76
CA ALA A 104 -8.70 -9.95 3.56
C ALA A 104 -7.72 -8.87 3.05
N SER A 105 -6.55 -8.76 3.67
CA SER A 105 -5.49 -7.85 3.24
C SER A 105 -5.08 -8.10 1.78
N ALA A 106 -4.88 -9.36 1.37
CA ALA A 106 -4.53 -9.71 -0.01
C ALA A 106 -5.61 -9.28 -1.02
N VAL A 107 -6.89 -9.50 -0.70
CA VAL A 107 -8.00 -9.06 -1.55
C VAL A 107 -8.00 -7.54 -1.68
N MET A 108 -7.85 -6.83 -0.57
CA MET A 108 -7.91 -5.35 -0.53
C MET A 108 -6.72 -4.71 -1.25
N VAL A 109 -5.47 -5.19 -1.09
CA VAL A 109 -4.32 -4.66 -1.84
C VAL A 109 -4.45 -4.93 -3.32
N GLY A 110 -5.01 -6.09 -3.71
CA GLY A 110 -5.33 -6.39 -5.11
C GLY A 110 -6.36 -5.44 -5.69
N ALA A 111 -7.45 -5.14 -4.95
CA ALA A 111 -8.46 -4.18 -5.35
C ALA A 111 -7.89 -2.75 -5.47
N ALA A 112 -7.03 -2.35 -4.53
CA ALA A 112 -6.31 -1.08 -4.60
C ALA A 112 -5.46 -0.97 -5.87
N ALA A 113 -4.73 -2.02 -6.22
CA ALA A 113 -3.92 -2.06 -7.44
C ALA A 113 -4.77 -2.00 -8.72
N GLU A 114 -5.91 -2.70 -8.75
CA GLU A 114 -6.85 -2.59 -9.87
C GLU A 114 -7.40 -1.18 -10.01
N ALA A 115 -7.75 -0.53 -8.90
CA ALA A 115 -8.22 0.85 -8.92
C ALA A 115 -7.16 1.81 -9.48
N VAL A 116 -5.88 1.65 -9.12
CA VAL A 116 -4.78 2.42 -9.71
C VAL A 116 -4.69 2.22 -11.24
N ILE A 117 -4.84 0.98 -11.73
CA ILE A 117 -4.84 0.70 -13.17
C ILE A 117 -6.04 1.36 -13.86
N LEU A 118 -7.20 1.37 -13.21
CA LEU A 118 -8.40 2.03 -13.73
C LEU A 118 -8.27 3.55 -13.77
N ASP A 119 -7.58 4.15 -12.81
CA ASP A 119 -7.24 5.58 -12.83
C ASP A 119 -6.34 5.89 -14.04
N VAL A 120 -5.29 5.09 -14.28
CA VAL A 120 -4.43 5.25 -15.49
C VAL A 120 -5.26 5.12 -16.77
N ARG A 121 -6.20 4.17 -16.84
CA ARG A 121 -7.13 4.06 -17.98
C ARG A 121 -7.91 5.34 -18.21
N LEU A 122 -8.47 5.91 -17.15
CA LEU A 122 -9.25 7.14 -17.22
C LEU A 122 -8.40 8.30 -17.76
N PHE A 123 -7.16 8.45 -17.27
CA PHE A 123 -6.23 9.45 -17.80
C PHE A 123 -5.97 9.28 -19.30
N VAL A 124 -5.75 8.05 -19.77
CA VAL A 124 -5.57 7.77 -21.20
C VAL A 124 -6.83 8.15 -21.98
N GLN A 125 -8.02 7.73 -21.54
CA GLN A 125 -9.28 8.02 -22.22
C GLN A 125 -9.52 9.52 -22.34
N THR A 126 -9.40 10.25 -21.23
CA THR A 126 -9.56 11.70 -21.20
C THR A 126 -8.56 12.39 -22.15
N LYS A 127 -7.31 11.93 -22.15
CA LYS A 127 -6.30 12.55 -23.03
C LYS A 127 -6.55 12.29 -24.51
N TYR A 128 -7.01 11.12 -24.89
CA TYR A 128 -7.40 10.83 -26.27
C TYR A 128 -8.58 11.70 -26.72
N GLU A 129 -9.56 11.91 -25.84
CA GLU A 129 -10.68 12.83 -26.10
C GLU A 129 -10.20 14.28 -26.30
N GLU A 130 -9.35 14.79 -25.40
CA GLU A 130 -8.76 16.13 -25.49
C GLU A 130 -7.98 16.35 -26.80
N LEU A 131 -7.27 15.33 -27.28
CA LEU A 131 -6.49 15.36 -28.52
C LEU A 131 -7.33 15.10 -29.77
N GLY A 132 -8.64 14.86 -29.65
CA GLY A 132 -9.53 14.52 -30.77
C GLY A 132 -9.16 13.20 -31.45
N ARG A 133 -8.50 12.28 -30.75
CA ARG A 133 -8.04 11.00 -31.31
C ARG A 133 -9.15 9.97 -31.30
N SER A 134 -9.39 9.31 -32.42
CA SER A 134 -10.40 8.26 -32.57
C SER A 134 -9.83 6.85 -32.57
N ASP A 135 -8.51 6.68 -32.42
CA ASP A 135 -7.79 5.41 -32.43
C ASP A 135 -7.64 4.76 -31.05
N LEU A 136 -8.49 5.15 -30.10
CA LEU A 136 -8.51 4.56 -28.75
C LEU A 136 -8.90 3.08 -28.82
N PRO A 137 -8.08 2.15 -28.25
CA PRO A 137 -8.43 0.75 -28.24
C PRO A 137 -9.74 0.48 -27.48
N SER A 138 -10.71 -0.18 -28.13
CA SER A 138 -12.00 -0.52 -27.51
C SER A 138 -11.86 -1.41 -26.27
N ASP A 139 -10.78 -2.17 -26.17
CA ASP A 139 -10.41 -3.00 -25.02
C ASP A 139 -10.30 -2.22 -23.71
N LEU A 140 -10.03 -0.91 -23.77
CA LEU A 140 -10.01 -0.06 -22.58
C LEU A 140 -11.39 0.06 -21.92
N ASN A 141 -12.48 -0.17 -22.63
CA ASN A 141 -13.84 -0.16 -22.10
C ASN A 141 -14.24 -1.51 -21.47
N SER A 142 -13.35 -2.49 -21.46
CA SER A 142 -13.62 -3.79 -20.87
C SER A 142 -13.77 -3.71 -19.34
N TRP A 143 -14.69 -4.50 -18.79
CA TRP A 143 -14.80 -4.71 -17.35
C TRP A 143 -13.70 -5.64 -16.81
N LYS A 144 -13.03 -6.41 -17.70
CA LYS A 144 -11.95 -7.34 -17.33
C LYS A 144 -10.65 -6.58 -17.20
N ILE A 145 -10.15 -6.47 -15.98
CA ILE A 145 -8.89 -5.74 -15.69
C ILE A 145 -7.71 -6.24 -16.54
N ARG A 146 -7.64 -7.55 -16.83
CA ARG A 146 -6.60 -8.13 -17.68
C ARG A 146 -6.64 -7.54 -19.09
N THR A 147 -7.82 -7.36 -19.68
CA THR A 147 -8.00 -6.79 -21.01
C THR A 147 -7.58 -5.31 -21.01
N VAL A 148 -8.01 -4.56 -19.99
CA VAL A 148 -7.59 -3.16 -19.79
C VAL A 148 -6.08 -3.03 -19.68
N THR A 149 -5.45 -3.83 -18.81
CA THR A 149 -3.99 -3.81 -18.63
C THR A 149 -3.26 -4.13 -19.93
N SER A 150 -3.74 -5.11 -20.72
CA SER A 150 -3.14 -5.44 -22.02
C SER A 150 -3.27 -4.31 -23.03
N ALA A 151 -4.39 -3.58 -23.04
CA ALA A 151 -4.59 -2.42 -23.90
C ALA A 151 -3.64 -1.27 -23.50
N LEU A 152 -3.53 -0.96 -22.21
CA LEU A 152 -2.60 0.04 -21.68
C LEU A 152 -1.14 -0.34 -22.04
N THR A 153 -0.78 -1.61 -21.90
CA THR A 153 0.55 -2.11 -22.29
C THR A 153 0.88 -1.82 -23.74
N ARG A 154 -0.09 -2.02 -24.66
CA ARG A 154 0.10 -1.69 -26.09
C ARG A 154 0.31 -0.19 -26.30
N ILE A 155 -0.47 0.64 -25.62
CA ILE A 155 -0.33 2.11 -25.72
C ILE A 155 1.05 2.55 -25.24
N PHE A 156 1.50 2.08 -24.09
CA PHE A 156 2.78 2.47 -23.51
C PHE A 156 3.97 1.93 -24.30
N ASN A 157 3.89 0.71 -24.81
CA ASN A 157 4.96 0.15 -25.63
C ASN A 157 5.19 0.95 -26.91
N ASN A 158 4.13 1.50 -27.50
CA ASN A 158 4.20 2.27 -28.72
C ASN A 158 4.41 3.77 -28.49
N GLY A 159 3.96 4.31 -27.34
CA GLY A 159 3.94 5.74 -27.06
C GLY A 159 5.18 6.27 -26.33
N ILE A 160 5.76 5.49 -25.41
CA ILE A 160 6.90 5.96 -24.62
C ILE A 160 8.18 5.89 -25.45
N ASP A 161 8.65 7.05 -25.91
CA ASP A 161 9.88 7.17 -26.69
C ASP A 161 11.13 6.89 -25.82
N ARG A 162 11.98 5.96 -26.28
CA ARG A 162 13.20 5.54 -25.54
C ARG A 162 14.24 6.64 -25.42
N LYS A 163 14.26 7.61 -26.34
CA LYS A 163 15.25 8.70 -26.31
C LYS A 163 14.76 9.87 -25.46
N LYS A 164 13.50 10.22 -25.59
CA LYS A 164 12.91 11.37 -24.87
C LYS A 164 12.58 11.04 -23.42
N ASN A 165 12.07 9.83 -23.18
CA ASN A 165 11.53 9.38 -21.88
C ASN A 165 12.30 8.15 -21.35
N ALA A 166 13.64 8.14 -21.46
CA ALA A 166 14.47 6.97 -21.16
C ALA A 166 14.21 6.41 -19.75
N ALA A 167 14.20 7.26 -18.73
CA ALA A 167 13.99 6.84 -17.34
C ALA A 167 12.59 6.27 -17.09
N LEU A 168 11.55 6.87 -17.67
CA LEU A 168 10.19 6.34 -17.57
C LEU A 168 10.07 4.98 -18.28
N ARG A 169 10.68 4.88 -19.47
CA ARG A 169 10.68 3.66 -20.27
C ARG A 169 11.38 2.51 -19.54
N GLU A 170 12.55 2.75 -18.95
CA GLU A 170 13.28 1.78 -18.17
C GLU A 170 12.46 1.28 -16.98
N ARG A 171 11.88 2.19 -16.19
CA ARG A 171 11.00 1.82 -15.07
C ARG A 171 9.78 1.03 -15.53
N TYR A 172 9.15 1.44 -16.62
CA TYR A 172 8.02 0.75 -17.20
C TYR A 172 8.38 -0.68 -17.62
N GLU A 173 9.44 -0.87 -18.38
CA GLU A 173 9.90 -2.18 -18.85
C GLU A 173 10.29 -3.10 -17.67
N ALA A 174 10.93 -2.54 -16.64
CA ALA A 174 11.37 -3.31 -15.49
C ALA A 174 10.22 -3.78 -14.59
N TYR A 175 9.18 -2.98 -14.42
CA TYR A 175 8.26 -3.18 -13.29
C TYR A 175 6.80 -3.42 -13.69
N TRP A 176 6.30 -2.85 -14.80
CA TRP A 176 4.87 -2.81 -15.09
C TRP A 176 4.20 -4.21 -15.10
N SER A 177 4.73 -5.13 -15.87
CA SER A 177 4.12 -6.47 -16.01
C SER A 177 4.25 -7.30 -14.73
N GLY A 178 5.39 -7.20 -14.04
CA GLY A 178 5.66 -7.94 -12.80
C GLY A 178 4.74 -7.51 -11.67
N PHE A 179 4.63 -6.22 -11.42
CA PHE A 179 3.79 -5.68 -10.36
C PHE A 179 2.31 -6.00 -10.54
N ALA A 180 1.76 -5.70 -11.72
CA ALA A 180 0.36 -5.97 -12.03
C ALA A 180 0.02 -7.45 -11.92
N THR A 181 0.94 -8.33 -12.33
CA THR A 181 0.75 -9.78 -12.25
C THR A 181 0.79 -10.26 -10.80
N GLN A 182 1.79 -9.87 -10.02
CA GLN A 182 1.96 -10.33 -8.64
C GLN A 182 0.77 -9.94 -7.76
N ILE A 183 0.37 -8.66 -7.77
CA ILE A 183 -0.74 -8.20 -6.95
C ILE A 183 -2.04 -8.90 -7.33
N ARG A 184 -2.29 -9.07 -8.64
CA ARG A 184 -3.47 -9.77 -9.11
C ARG A 184 -3.47 -11.25 -8.74
N THR A 185 -2.32 -11.93 -8.81
CA THR A 185 -2.20 -13.34 -8.44
C THR A 185 -2.53 -13.51 -6.96
N THR A 186 -1.93 -12.71 -6.09
CA THR A 186 -2.20 -12.74 -4.64
C THR A 186 -3.70 -12.53 -4.33
N ARG A 187 -4.35 -11.57 -4.99
CA ARG A 187 -5.79 -11.35 -4.84
C ARG A 187 -6.62 -12.54 -5.33
N ASN A 188 -6.30 -13.10 -6.50
CA ASN A 188 -7.05 -14.21 -7.06
C ASN A 188 -6.92 -15.46 -6.18
N GLU A 189 -5.74 -15.78 -5.70
CA GLU A 189 -5.50 -16.88 -4.75
C GLU A 189 -6.30 -16.70 -3.46
N ALA A 190 -6.35 -15.49 -2.93
CA ALA A 190 -7.13 -15.18 -1.74
C ALA A 190 -8.65 -15.19 -1.95
N GLY A 191 -9.11 -14.77 -3.15
CA GLY A 191 -10.54 -14.59 -3.48
C GLY A 191 -11.22 -15.83 -4.07
N HIS A 192 -10.47 -16.85 -4.51
CA HIS A 192 -11.02 -18.09 -5.04
C HIS A 192 -10.94 -19.21 -4.00
N PRO A 193 -12.06 -19.71 -3.48
CA PRO A 193 -12.08 -20.69 -2.39
C PRO A 193 -11.80 -22.13 -2.91
N THR A 194 -10.81 -22.28 -3.78
CA THR A 194 -10.43 -23.59 -4.35
C THR A 194 -9.47 -24.37 -3.46
N THR A 195 -8.81 -23.69 -2.52
CA THR A 195 -7.87 -24.30 -1.58
C THR A 195 -8.15 -23.81 -0.16
N ILE A 196 -7.91 -24.71 0.81
CA ILE A 196 -7.96 -24.38 2.25
C ILE A 196 -6.63 -23.72 2.69
N GLU A 197 -5.62 -23.74 1.81
CA GLU A 197 -4.31 -23.19 2.12
C GLU A 197 -4.40 -21.70 2.49
N PRO A 198 -3.88 -21.34 3.63
CA PRO A 198 -3.90 -19.93 4.07
C PRO A 198 -2.98 -19.10 3.16
N VAL A 199 -3.45 -17.92 2.81
CA VAL A 199 -2.56 -16.89 2.25
C VAL A 199 -1.51 -16.57 3.31
N THR A 200 -0.23 -16.74 2.97
CA THR A 200 0.85 -16.53 3.93
C THR A 200 1.08 -15.06 4.22
N PRO A 201 1.50 -14.71 5.45
CA PRO A 201 1.91 -13.33 5.77
C PRO A 201 2.94 -12.78 4.79
N ASP A 202 3.91 -13.61 4.38
CA ASP A 202 5.00 -13.22 3.48
C ASP A 202 4.51 -12.84 2.09
N ALA A 203 3.52 -13.56 1.55
CA ALA A 203 2.93 -13.26 0.25
C ALA A 203 2.23 -11.89 0.25
N VAL A 204 1.47 -11.60 1.32
CA VAL A 204 0.79 -10.31 1.49
C VAL A 204 1.80 -9.20 1.74
N HIS A 205 2.80 -9.46 2.59
CA HIS A 205 3.88 -8.52 2.86
C HIS A 205 4.60 -8.10 1.58
N ALA A 206 4.98 -9.07 0.74
CA ALA A 206 5.60 -8.81 -0.55
C ALA A 206 4.71 -7.96 -1.47
N SER A 207 3.42 -8.23 -1.52
CA SER A 207 2.45 -7.46 -2.31
C SER A 207 2.34 -6.01 -1.82
N LEU A 208 2.31 -5.80 -0.52
CA LEU A 208 2.30 -4.46 0.08
C LEU A 208 3.62 -3.73 -0.12
N LEU A 209 4.78 -4.40 -0.04
CA LEU A 209 6.08 -3.79 -0.33
C LEU A 209 6.23 -3.33 -1.79
N ILE A 210 5.58 -4.02 -2.72
CA ILE A 210 5.63 -3.70 -4.16
C ILE A 210 4.65 -2.58 -4.53
N PHE A 211 3.54 -2.46 -3.83
CA PHE A 211 2.47 -1.51 -4.16
C PHE A 211 2.94 -0.05 -4.32
N PRO A 212 3.79 0.54 -3.47
CA PRO A 212 4.28 1.91 -3.67
C PRO A 212 5.06 2.12 -4.96
N GLU A 213 5.76 1.09 -5.44
CA GLU A 213 6.49 1.16 -6.72
C GLU A 213 5.53 1.14 -7.93
N LEU A 214 4.46 0.30 -7.85
CA LEU A 214 3.39 0.31 -8.85
C LEU A 214 2.70 1.67 -8.88
N ALA A 215 2.30 2.20 -7.72
CA ALA A 215 1.65 3.49 -7.61
C ALA A 215 2.54 4.64 -8.14
N GLY A 216 3.84 4.62 -7.81
CA GLY A 216 4.81 5.59 -8.30
C GLY A 216 5.02 5.53 -9.81
N LEU A 217 5.04 4.32 -10.39
CA LEU A 217 5.09 4.16 -11.84
C LEU A 217 3.79 4.63 -12.49
N ALA A 218 2.63 4.24 -11.96
CA ALA A 218 1.33 4.65 -12.47
C ALA A 218 1.17 6.18 -12.45
N TRP A 219 1.60 6.83 -11.37
CA TRP A 219 1.62 8.28 -11.26
C TRP A 219 2.51 8.93 -12.33
N ALA A 220 3.74 8.43 -12.53
CA ALA A 220 4.63 8.93 -13.57
C ALA A 220 4.07 8.73 -15.00
N LEU A 221 3.34 7.63 -15.23
CA LEU A 221 2.63 7.41 -16.50
C LEU A 221 1.48 8.42 -16.68
N CYS A 222 0.72 8.71 -15.63
CA CYS A 222 -0.33 9.73 -15.68
C CYS A 222 0.23 11.13 -15.97
N GLU A 223 1.36 11.50 -15.36
CA GLU A 223 2.05 12.78 -15.66
C GLU A 223 2.50 12.83 -17.12
N TRP A 224 3.15 11.79 -17.63
CA TRP A 224 3.55 11.71 -19.02
C TRP A 224 2.36 11.78 -19.99
N ILE A 225 1.22 11.16 -19.66
CA ILE A 225 -0.02 11.24 -20.44
C ILE A 225 -0.54 12.69 -20.42
N ALA A 226 -0.56 13.34 -19.27
CA ALA A 226 -1.02 14.72 -19.12
C ALA A 226 -0.17 15.70 -19.95
N ASP A 227 1.14 15.48 -20.03
CA ASP A 227 2.09 16.28 -20.83
C ASP A 227 1.96 16.05 -22.35
N GLY A 228 0.97 15.28 -22.79
CA GLY A 228 0.64 15.08 -24.20
C GLY A 228 1.27 13.85 -24.85
N MET A 229 1.77 12.92 -24.05
CA MET A 229 2.40 11.66 -24.53
C MET A 229 3.60 11.94 -25.45
N SER A 230 4.36 13.00 -25.18
CA SER A 230 5.45 13.49 -26.04
C SER A 230 6.85 13.11 -25.52
#